data_9199769a0e431966338a2034e06a9111
#
_entry.id   9199769a0e431966338a2034e06a9111
#
_cell.length_a   1.000
_cell.length_b   1.000
_cell.length_c   1.000
_cell.angle_alpha   90.00
_cell.angle_beta   90.00
_cell.angle_gamma   90.00
#
_symmetry.space_group_name_H-M   'P 1'
#
loop_
_entity.id
_entity.type
_entity.pdbx_description
1 polymer ?
#
loop_
_entity_poly.entity_id
_entity_poly.type
_entity_poly.pdbx_seq_one_letter_code
_entity_poly.pdbx_strand_id
1 'polypeptide(L)'
;MRTRCNVIEGLCILVIGLICALASPAGAQAPTAGPVQAWGLPPLPAGVGPVEKFADVSGTPQGQFLEGGSFDTQGNLWFVAIGSGWISHLTPEGKLVPVVNCNPPPEFGQTCEPQGSRWFEGKLYLTSRHRGILIYDPQTKELKTLVYTWRNQLFKGPNDLDFDAEGNLFFTDPWGTGPGPNMSDQTGAVYQYARDGMLRKVMDSGAFPNGIAVSPDDTLLAVGDFRAGRLWYGTFQNGPNMGCPQCPKDPSHSTFAGVKAGTFMPGNGGPDGIHYDVKGNLWVASPPLGGVLEINPRGVVLGFVPIPNDDGATTNFAFGGPDNQYIYFEGAISGTFWRFKAPYPGLIGPGGVRLPAQP
;
A
#
# COMPACT_ATOMS: atom_id res chain seq x y z
N MET A 1 -3.91 -41.80 11.71
CA MET A 1 -3.57 -40.41 12.15
C MET A 1 -3.47 -39.53 10.93
N ARG A 2 -4.49 -38.74 10.64
CA ARG A 2 -4.48 -37.78 9.51
C ARG A 2 -4.07 -36.43 10.08
N THR A 3 -2.90 -35.97 9.70
CA THR A 3 -2.37 -34.65 10.05
C THR A 3 -3.17 -33.60 9.27
N ARG A 4 -3.89 -32.76 9.97
CA ARG A 4 -4.51 -31.55 9.39
C ARG A 4 -3.39 -30.56 9.14
N CYS A 5 -3.06 -30.30 7.89
CA CYS A 5 -2.20 -29.22 7.50
C CYS A 5 -2.98 -27.89 7.68
N ASN A 6 -2.53 -27.03 8.57
CA ASN A 6 -3.16 -25.75 8.79
C ASN A 6 -2.91 -24.85 7.59
N VAL A 7 -3.99 -24.36 6.97
CA VAL A 7 -3.98 -23.43 5.82
C VAL A 7 -3.19 -22.15 6.13
N ILE A 8 -3.08 -21.78 7.41
CA ILE A 8 -2.31 -20.63 7.89
C ILE A 8 -0.80 -20.77 7.65
N GLU A 9 -0.24 -22.01 7.81
CA GLU A 9 1.17 -22.26 7.51
C GLU A 9 1.49 -22.10 6.02
N GLY A 10 0.55 -22.44 5.14
CA GLY A 10 0.72 -22.29 3.70
C GLY A 10 0.76 -20.85 3.23
N LEU A 11 0.01 -19.96 3.86
CA LEU A 11 -0.06 -18.52 3.47
C LEU A 11 1.16 -17.75 3.97
N CYS A 12 1.58 -17.96 5.21
CA CYS A 12 2.83 -17.40 5.73
C CYS A 12 4.04 -17.86 4.91
N ILE A 13 4.07 -19.15 4.49
CA ILE A 13 5.14 -19.67 3.65
C ILE A 13 5.12 -19.05 2.25
N LEU A 14 3.94 -18.69 1.70
CA LEU A 14 3.84 -18.14 0.35
C LEU A 14 4.32 -16.68 0.28
N VAL A 15 4.02 -15.87 1.30
CA VAL A 15 4.49 -14.48 1.40
C VAL A 15 5.95 -14.44 1.87
N ILE A 16 6.33 -15.29 2.82
CA ILE A 16 7.73 -15.48 3.25
C ILE A 16 8.54 -16.16 2.13
N GLY A 17 7.95 -17.09 1.39
CA GLY A 17 8.59 -17.73 0.24
C GLY A 17 8.88 -16.75 -0.89
N LEU A 18 8.11 -15.66 -1.04
CA LEU A 18 8.39 -14.61 -2.00
C LEU A 18 9.56 -13.71 -1.56
N ILE A 19 9.69 -13.50 -0.26
CA ILE A 19 10.83 -12.81 0.35
C ILE A 19 12.05 -13.76 0.46
N CYS A 20 11.81 -15.06 0.74
CA CYS A 20 12.88 -16.07 0.89
C CYS A 20 13.30 -16.78 -0.40
N ALA A 21 12.50 -16.80 -1.48
CA ALA A 21 12.91 -17.40 -2.76
C ALA A 21 14.00 -16.59 -3.49
N LEU A 22 14.35 -15.44 -2.94
CA LEU A 22 15.55 -14.67 -3.29
C LEU A 22 16.74 -15.01 -2.35
N ALA A 23 16.55 -15.88 -1.38
CA ALA A 23 17.63 -16.37 -0.53
C ALA A 23 18.48 -17.40 -1.28
N SER A 24 19.75 -17.13 -1.34
CA SER A 24 20.83 -17.93 -1.93
C SER A 24 20.84 -19.40 -1.49
N PRO A 25 21.51 -20.29 -2.25
CA PRO A 25 21.52 -21.73 -1.96
C PRO A 25 22.09 -22.05 -0.59
N ALA A 26 21.59 -23.15 -0.02
CA ALA A 26 21.93 -23.64 1.31
C ALA A 26 23.46 -23.66 1.56
N GLY A 27 23.89 -22.86 2.55
CA GLY A 27 25.28 -22.76 2.97
C GLY A 27 25.81 -21.33 3.15
N ALA A 28 25.14 -20.31 2.63
CA ALA A 28 25.49 -18.94 2.90
C ALA A 28 24.76 -18.48 4.18
N GLN A 29 25.51 -18.17 5.23
CA GLN A 29 25.00 -17.43 6.36
C GLN A 29 24.35 -16.15 5.82
N ALA A 30 23.05 -15.94 6.17
CA ALA A 30 22.38 -14.69 5.82
C ALA A 30 23.29 -13.53 6.28
N PRO A 31 23.61 -12.57 5.41
CA PRO A 31 24.41 -11.45 5.84
C PRO A 31 23.65 -10.76 6.96
N THR A 32 24.26 -10.62 8.11
CA THR A 32 23.78 -9.75 9.17
C THR A 32 23.56 -8.39 8.52
N ALA A 33 22.33 -7.88 8.58
CA ALA A 33 21.99 -6.59 7.99
C ALA A 33 22.97 -5.55 8.57
N GLY A 34 23.97 -5.22 7.78
CA GLY A 34 24.86 -4.13 8.10
C GLY A 34 24.11 -2.81 7.96
N PRO A 35 24.62 -1.73 8.53
CA PRO A 35 24.01 -0.44 8.39
C PRO A 35 23.78 -0.11 6.91
N VAL A 36 22.70 0.61 6.61
CA VAL A 36 22.20 0.99 5.26
C VAL A 36 23.28 1.41 4.25
N GLN A 37 24.41 1.89 4.72
CA GLN A 37 25.59 2.16 3.89
C GLN A 37 26.09 0.97 3.04
N ALA A 38 25.78 -0.26 3.42
CA ALA A 38 26.14 -1.44 2.63
C ALA A 38 25.41 -1.50 1.27
N TRP A 39 24.28 -0.80 1.11
CA TRP A 39 23.49 -0.78 -0.13
C TRP A 39 23.78 0.44 -1.02
N GLY A 40 24.67 1.33 -0.62
CA GLY A 40 25.00 2.54 -1.36
C GLY A 40 23.87 3.56 -1.41
N LEU A 41 22.88 3.46 -0.53
CA LEU A 41 21.79 4.43 -0.43
C LEU A 41 22.30 5.68 0.31
N PRO A 42 21.95 6.87 -0.16
CA PRO A 42 22.30 8.09 0.56
C PRO A 42 21.55 8.15 1.90
N PRO A 43 22.15 8.75 2.94
CA PRO A 43 21.44 9.06 4.16
C PRO A 43 20.32 10.05 3.85
N LEU A 44 19.25 10.05 4.65
CA LEU A 44 18.22 11.08 4.54
C LEU A 44 18.79 12.46 4.82
N PRO A 45 18.27 13.50 4.14
CA PRO A 45 18.69 14.88 4.39
C PRO A 45 18.38 15.32 5.83
N ALA A 46 19.06 16.35 6.26
CA ALA A 46 18.77 16.99 7.55
C ALA A 46 17.31 17.39 7.67
N GLY A 47 16.69 17.09 8.80
CA GLY A 47 15.27 17.36 9.05
C GLY A 47 14.41 16.11 9.25
N VAL A 48 14.94 14.93 8.91
CA VAL A 48 14.35 13.66 9.34
C VAL A 48 14.65 13.45 10.83
N GLY A 49 13.61 13.26 11.61
CA GLY A 49 13.73 13.00 13.05
C GLY A 49 14.22 11.57 13.33
N PRO A 50 14.55 11.28 14.60
CA PRO A 50 14.90 9.92 15.00
C PRO A 50 13.71 8.98 14.79
N VAL A 51 14.01 7.73 14.46
CA VAL A 51 13.01 6.66 14.39
C VAL A 51 12.74 6.17 15.81
N GLU A 52 11.47 6.18 16.20
CA GLU A 52 11.03 5.74 17.53
C GLU A 52 9.89 4.73 17.42
N LYS A 53 9.83 3.78 18.36
CA LYS A 53 8.70 2.85 18.43
C LYS A 53 7.44 3.61 18.86
N PHE A 54 6.37 3.43 18.10
CA PHE A 54 5.08 4.03 18.41
C PHE A 54 4.15 3.05 19.12
N ALA A 55 4.03 1.81 18.61
CA ALA A 55 3.19 0.80 19.21
C ALA A 55 3.73 -0.61 18.95
N ASP A 56 3.23 -1.56 19.73
CA ASP A 56 3.54 -2.98 19.62
C ASP A 56 2.24 -3.77 19.76
N VAL A 57 1.83 -4.44 18.70
CA VAL A 57 0.64 -5.30 18.66
C VAL A 57 1.02 -6.75 18.41
N SER A 58 2.31 -7.07 18.54
CA SER A 58 2.83 -8.43 18.42
C SER A 58 2.13 -9.38 19.40
N GLY A 59 2.00 -10.64 19.01
CA GLY A 59 1.33 -11.63 19.83
C GLY A 59 -0.20 -11.51 19.91
N THR A 60 -0.79 -10.50 19.24
CA THR A 60 -2.25 -10.37 19.11
C THR A 60 -2.71 -10.81 17.72
N PRO A 61 -3.98 -11.19 17.54
CA PRO A 61 -4.53 -11.43 16.19
C PRO A 61 -4.40 -10.22 15.27
N GLN A 62 -4.41 -9.00 15.81
CA GLN A 62 -4.29 -7.74 15.09
C GLN A 62 -2.87 -7.46 14.61
N GLY A 63 -1.86 -8.16 15.11
CA GLY A 63 -0.46 -8.05 14.70
C GLY A 63 -0.03 -9.05 13.63
N GLN A 64 -0.95 -9.81 13.04
CA GLN A 64 -0.62 -10.85 12.07
C GLN A 64 -0.50 -10.32 10.65
N PHE A 65 0.70 -9.95 10.27
CA PHE A 65 1.07 -9.38 8.98
C PHE A 65 0.33 -8.05 8.71
N LEU A 66 0.95 -6.96 9.17
CA LEU A 66 0.37 -5.62 9.11
C LEU A 66 0.38 -5.06 7.70
N GLU A 67 -0.65 -4.29 7.37
CA GLU A 67 -0.84 -3.58 6.12
C GLU A 67 -1.76 -2.37 6.29
N GLY A 68 -1.75 -1.49 5.29
CA GLY A 68 -2.73 -0.45 5.06
C GLY A 68 -2.82 0.62 6.13
N GLY A 69 -1.93 1.60 6.13
CA GLY A 69 -1.95 2.73 7.06
C GLY A 69 -2.82 3.89 6.60
N SER A 70 -3.69 4.42 7.48
CA SER A 70 -4.45 5.65 7.23
C SER A 70 -4.90 6.33 8.53
N PHE A 71 -4.91 7.67 8.55
CA PHE A 71 -5.35 8.42 9.73
C PHE A 71 -6.77 8.94 9.58
N ASP A 72 -7.56 8.84 10.64
CA ASP A 72 -8.86 9.51 10.75
C ASP A 72 -8.72 10.94 11.30
N THR A 73 -9.86 11.65 11.37
CA THR A 73 -9.92 13.02 11.89
C THR A 73 -9.63 13.14 13.38
N GLN A 74 -9.64 12.04 14.11
CA GLN A 74 -9.35 11.99 15.56
C GLN A 74 -7.87 11.67 15.82
N GLY A 75 -7.09 11.44 14.76
CA GLY A 75 -5.68 11.07 14.86
C GLY A 75 -5.45 9.61 15.17
N ASN A 76 -6.44 8.74 15.00
CA ASN A 76 -6.24 7.31 15.10
C ASN A 76 -5.60 6.78 13.83
N LEU A 77 -4.58 5.93 13.97
CA LEU A 77 -3.93 5.22 12.87
C LEU A 77 -4.68 3.91 12.60
N TRP A 78 -5.44 3.88 11.52
CA TRP A 78 -6.12 2.67 11.04
C TRP A 78 -5.16 1.79 10.26
N PHE A 79 -5.29 0.48 10.44
CA PHE A 79 -4.48 -0.53 9.78
C PHE A 79 -5.23 -1.85 9.68
N VAL A 80 -4.70 -2.79 8.91
CA VAL A 80 -5.26 -4.12 8.74
C VAL A 80 -4.24 -5.20 9.08
N ALA A 81 -4.73 -6.37 9.47
CA ALA A 81 -3.95 -7.57 9.66
C ALA A 81 -4.38 -8.62 8.62
N ILE A 82 -3.57 -8.80 7.58
CA ILE A 82 -3.88 -9.70 6.45
C ILE A 82 -4.17 -11.13 6.95
N GLY A 83 -3.28 -11.66 7.79
CA GLY A 83 -3.34 -13.04 8.22
C GLY A 83 -4.58 -13.40 9.03
N SER A 84 -5.16 -12.45 9.73
CA SER A 84 -6.30 -12.67 10.64
C SER A 84 -7.59 -12.00 10.19
N GLY A 85 -7.54 -11.09 9.21
CA GLY A 85 -8.70 -10.37 8.70
C GLY A 85 -9.19 -9.24 9.61
N TRP A 86 -8.40 -8.81 10.59
CA TRP A 86 -8.77 -7.70 11.47
C TRP A 86 -8.52 -6.34 10.82
N ILE A 87 -9.50 -5.47 10.99
CA ILE A 87 -9.42 -4.02 10.77
C ILE A 87 -9.41 -3.38 12.14
N SER A 88 -8.39 -2.59 12.44
CA SER A 88 -8.14 -2.03 13.77
C SER A 88 -7.59 -0.61 13.67
N HIS A 89 -7.51 0.09 14.78
CA HIS A 89 -6.75 1.32 14.83
C HIS A 89 -5.92 1.43 16.12
N LEU A 90 -4.88 2.25 16.06
CA LEU A 90 -4.14 2.73 17.21
C LEU A 90 -4.62 4.13 17.56
N THR A 91 -4.86 4.40 18.86
CA THR A 91 -5.14 5.76 19.33
C THR A 91 -3.89 6.66 19.15
N PRO A 92 -4.02 8.00 19.30
CA PRO A 92 -2.85 8.88 19.29
C PRO A 92 -1.77 8.51 20.31
N GLU A 93 -2.14 7.79 21.39
CA GLU A 93 -1.21 7.29 22.41
C GLU A 93 -0.65 5.90 22.09
N GLY A 94 -0.97 5.33 20.91
CA GLY A 94 -0.52 3.99 20.49
C GLY A 94 -1.29 2.81 21.10
N LYS A 95 -2.48 3.04 21.66
CA LYS A 95 -3.30 1.97 22.22
C LYS A 95 -4.09 1.26 21.13
N LEU A 96 -3.99 -0.07 21.07
CA LEU A 96 -4.74 -0.90 20.12
C LEU A 96 -6.24 -0.91 20.42
N VAL A 97 -7.05 -0.69 19.39
CA VAL A 97 -8.51 -0.81 19.39
C VAL A 97 -8.92 -1.72 18.24
N PRO A 98 -9.26 -2.99 18.49
CA PRO A 98 -9.87 -3.86 17.49
C PRO A 98 -11.26 -3.33 17.10
N VAL A 99 -11.58 -3.31 15.81
CA VAL A 99 -12.84 -2.71 15.32
C VAL A 99 -13.75 -3.77 14.71
N VAL A 100 -13.31 -4.41 13.63
CA VAL A 100 -14.11 -5.41 12.93
C VAL A 100 -13.22 -6.45 12.27
N ASN A 101 -13.67 -7.70 12.27
CA ASN A 101 -13.03 -8.75 11.50
C ASN A 101 -13.79 -8.91 10.19
N CYS A 102 -13.11 -8.81 9.06
CA CYS A 102 -13.72 -8.90 7.75
C CYS A 102 -13.82 -10.32 7.21
N ASN A 103 -13.25 -11.31 7.89
CA ASN A 103 -13.40 -12.70 7.46
C ASN A 103 -14.87 -13.10 7.49
N PRO A 104 -15.38 -13.77 6.45
CA PRO A 104 -16.71 -14.36 6.49
C PRO A 104 -16.73 -15.51 7.52
N PRO A 105 -17.93 -15.94 7.94
CA PRO A 105 -18.05 -17.17 8.72
C PRO A 105 -17.32 -18.34 8.05
N PRO A 106 -16.74 -19.27 8.83
CA PRO A 106 -15.86 -20.34 8.33
C PRO A 106 -16.48 -21.23 7.24
N GLU A 107 -17.79 -21.35 7.21
CA GLU A 107 -18.53 -22.13 6.21
C GLU A 107 -18.40 -21.60 4.77
N PHE A 108 -18.02 -20.33 4.59
CA PHE A 108 -17.79 -19.74 3.27
C PHE A 108 -16.38 -19.97 2.73
N GLY A 109 -15.48 -20.54 3.53
CA GLY A 109 -14.21 -21.14 3.10
C GLY A 109 -13.12 -20.21 2.59
N GLN A 110 -13.38 -18.91 2.42
CA GLN A 110 -12.40 -17.90 2.00
C GLN A 110 -12.18 -16.86 3.09
N THR A 111 -10.93 -16.49 3.30
CA THR A 111 -10.57 -15.36 4.16
C THR A 111 -10.82 -14.05 3.43
N CYS A 112 -10.91 -12.94 4.16
CA CYS A 112 -11.05 -11.61 3.57
C CYS A 112 -9.72 -11.13 2.97
N GLU A 113 -8.63 -11.35 3.67
CA GLU A 113 -7.30 -10.82 3.36
C GLU A 113 -7.34 -9.33 3.03
N PRO A 114 -7.65 -8.45 4.01
CA PRO A 114 -7.63 -7.01 3.80
C PRO A 114 -6.19 -6.56 3.54
N GLN A 115 -6.03 -5.59 2.66
CA GLN A 115 -4.72 -5.08 2.22
C GLN A 115 -4.62 -3.57 2.51
N GLY A 116 -4.48 -2.72 1.49
CA GLY A 116 -4.40 -1.29 1.65
C GLY A 116 -5.66 -0.66 2.26
N SER A 117 -5.50 0.47 2.92
CA SER A 117 -6.62 1.24 3.46
C SER A 117 -6.42 2.75 3.30
N ARG A 118 -7.55 3.46 3.18
CA ARG A 118 -7.56 4.93 3.09
C ARG A 118 -8.78 5.48 3.82
N TRP A 119 -8.56 6.39 4.74
CA TRP A 119 -9.64 7.16 5.33
C TRP A 119 -10.05 8.29 4.40
N PHE A 120 -11.33 8.32 4.01
CA PHE A 120 -11.84 9.34 3.10
C PHE A 120 -13.28 9.70 3.45
N GLU A 121 -13.57 11.00 3.56
CA GLU A 121 -14.92 11.55 3.87
C GLU A 121 -15.63 10.84 5.05
N GLY A 122 -14.89 10.60 6.13
CA GLY A 122 -15.44 10.02 7.37
C GLY A 122 -15.65 8.51 7.35
N LYS A 123 -15.14 7.81 6.33
CA LYS A 123 -15.20 6.35 6.19
C LYS A 123 -13.83 5.76 5.88
N LEU A 124 -13.65 4.50 6.22
CA LEU A 124 -12.47 3.75 5.85
C LEU A 124 -12.75 2.91 4.60
N TYR A 125 -12.04 3.19 3.54
CA TYR A 125 -12.03 2.37 2.32
C TYR A 125 -10.87 1.39 2.41
N LEU A 126 -11.10 0.15 1.98
CA LEU A 126 -10.12 -0.93 2.06
C LEU A 126 -10.14 -1.76 0.80
N THR A 127 -8.99 -2.22 0.39
CA THR A 127 -8.89 -3.30 -0.57
C THR A 127 -8.94 -4.64 0.15
N SER A 128 -9.45 -5.64 -0.50
CA SER A 128 -9.48 -7.01 -0.02
C SER A 128 -9.24 -7.97 -1.18
N ARG A 129 -8.31 -8.89 -0.99
CA ARG A 129 -7.96 -9.86 -2.01
C ARG A 129 -9.15 -10.67 -2.51
N HIS A 130 -10.08 -11.01 -1.63
CA HIS A 130 -11.21 -11.90 -1.97
C HIS A 130 -12.58 -11.22 -1.97
N ARG A 131 -12.65 -9.95 -1.54
CA ARG A 131 -13.93 -9.23 -1.45
C ARG A 131 -13.96 -7.92 -2.24
N GLY A 132 -12.91 -7.60 -2.99
CA GLY A 132 -12.84 -6.36 -3.78
C GLY A 132 -12.58 -5.13 -2.92
N ILE A 133 -13.32 -4.06 -3.15
CA ILE A 133 -13.22 -2.82 -2.38
C ILE A 133 -14.32 -2.80 -1.31
N LEU A 134 -13.91 -2.60 -0.06
CA LEU A 134 -14.78 -2.52 1.10
C LEU A 134 -14.85 -1.09 1.62
N ILE A 135 -15.97 -0.77 2.27
CA ILE A 135 -16.15 0.48 3.01
C ILE A 135 -16.60 0.13 4.42
N TYR A 136 -15.88 0.61 5.41
CA TYR A 136 -16.31 0.60 6.81
C TYR A 136 -16.80 1.99 7.21
N ASP A 137 -18.04 2.05 7.70
CA ASP A 137 -18.65 3.26 8.23
C ASP A 137 -18.63 3.20 9.76
N PRO A 138 -17.82 4.03 10.45
CA PRO A 138 -17.71 3.98 11.90
C PRO A 138 -18.98 4.46 12.63
N GLN A 139 -19.85 5.22 11.98
CA GLN A 139 -21.09 5.69 12.57
C GLN A 139 -22.13 4.56 12.65
N THR A 140 -22.26 3.78 11.58
CA THR A 140 -23.18 2.64 11.54
C THR A 140 -22.53 1.33 11.97
N LYS A 141 -21.20 1.28 12.06
CA LYS A 141 -20.36 0.09 12.30
C LYS A 141 -20.54 -1.00 11.24
N GLU A 142 -20.99 -0.61 10.05
CA GLU A 142 -21.19 -1.53 8.94
C GLU A 142 -19.97 -1.63 8.05
N LEU A 143 -19.63 -2.85 7.65
CA LEU A 143 -18.62 -3.15 6.64
C LEU A 143 -19.33 -3.68 5.38
N LYS A 144 -19.24 -2.94 4.29
CA LYS A 144 -19.92 -3.26 3.02
C LYS A 144 -18.92 -3.41 1.88
N THR A 145 -19.24 -4.25 0.91
CA THR A 145 -18.53 -4.29 -0.36
C THR A 145 -19.05 -3.16 -1.27
N LEU A 146 -18.15 -2.32 -1.75
CA LEU A 146 -18.44 -1.25 -2.72
C LEU A 146 -18.48 -1.83 -4.15
N VAL A 147 -17.42 -2.52 -4.54
CA VAL A 147 -17.28 -3.12 -5.87
C VAL A 147 -16.35 -4.32 -5.78
N TYR A 148 -16.65 -5.39 -6.51
CA TYR A 148 -15.87 -6.63 -6.50
C TYR A 148 -15.71 -7.27 -7.89
N THR A 149 -16.31 -6.65 -8.92
CA THR A 149 -16.24 -7.15 -10.31
C THR A 149 -15.97 -6.03 -11.29
N TRP A 150 -15.33 -6.37 -12.38
CA TRP A 150 -15.23 -5.55 -13.58
C TRP A 150 -15.66 -6.38 -14.80
N ARG A 151 -16.64 -5.89 -15.55
CA ARG A 151 -17.22 -6.61 -16.71
C ARG A 151 -17.66 -8.05 -16.38
N ASN A 152 -18.32 -8.23 -15.24
CA ASN A 152 -18.79 -9.53 -14.72
C ASN A 152 -17.67 -10.54 -14.39
N GLN A 153 -16.43 -10.10 -14.28
CA GLN A 153 -15.31 -10.90 -13.78
C GLN A 153 -14.89 -10.39 -12.42
N LEU A 154 -14.62 -11.28 -11.48
CA LEU A 154 -14.05 -10.92 -10.18
C LEU A 154 -12.71 -10.23 -10.36
N PHE A 155 -12.41 -9.25 -9.51
CA PHE A 155 -11.03 -8.79 -9.38
C PHE A 155 -10.11 -9.94 -9.00
N LYS A 156 -8.85 -9.84 -9.39
CA LYS A 156 -7.85 -10.89 -9.12
C LYS A 156 -7.37 -10.86 -7.68
N GLY A 157 -7.48 -9.73 -7.02
CA GLY A 157 -7.12 -9.48 -5.64
C GLY A 157 -6.60 -8.05 -5.46
N PRO A 158 -7.49 -7.06 -5.26
CA PRO A 158 -7.10 -5.68 -5.00
C PRO A 158 -6.12 -5.56 -3.84
N ASN A 159 -5.12 -4.67 -3.98
CA ASN A 159 -4.03 -4.54 -3.02
C ASN A 159 -3.99 -3.15 -2.36
N ASP A 160 -3.80 -2.06 -3.08
CA ASP A 160 -3.73 -0.72 -2.47
C ASP A 160 -4.65 0.27 -3.19
N LEU A 161 -4.90 1.42 -2.57
CA LEU A 161 -5.86 2.40 -3.07
C LEU A 161 -5.48 3.83 -2.69
N ASP A 162 -5.88 4.80 -3.52
CA ASP A 162 -5.78 6.22 -3.23
C ASP A 162 -6.90 7.02 -3.92
N PHE A 163 -7.10 8.27 -3.49
CA PHE A 163 -8.13 9.17 -4.03
C PHE A 163 -7.49 10.39 -4.69
N ASP A 164 -8.09 10.88 -5.77
CA ASP A 164 -7.83 12.22 -6.28
C ASP A 164 -8.63 13.29 -5.51
N ALA A 165 -8.40 14.56 -5.81
CA ALA A 165 -9.08 15.67 -5.16
C ALA A 165 -10.59 15.73 -5.46
N GLU A 166 -11.04 15.10 -6.54
CA GLU A 166 -12.45 15.01 -6.91
C GLU A 166 -13.17 13.85 -6.20
N GLY A 167 -12.42 12.98 -5.52
CA GLY A 167 -12.93 11.81 -4.81
C GLY A 167 -13.12 10.60 -5.70
N ASN A 168 -12.45 10.52 -6.85
CA ASN A 168 -12.35 9.28 -7.59
C ASN A 168 -11.34 8.36 -6.91
N LEU A 169 -11.72 7.09 -6.75
CA LEU A 169 -10.89 6.06 -6.15
C LEU A 169 -10.06 5.36 -7.22
N PHE A 170 -8.76 5.27 -6.99
CA PHE A 170 -7.85 4.44 -7.77
C PHE A 170 -7.40 3.26 -6.93
N PHE A 171 -7.30 2.07 -7.53
CA PHE A 171 -6.81 0.90 -6.82
C PHE A 171 -6.07 -0.07 -7.74
N THR A 172 -5.12 -0.80 -7.16
CA THR A 172 -4.35 -1.83 -7.83
C THR A 172 -4.98 -3.20 -7.67
N ASP A 173 -4.79 -4.05 -8.69
CA ASP A 173 -5.31 -5.44 -8.73
C ASP A 173 -4.20 -6.36 -9.27
N PRO A 174 -3.19 -6.70 -8.43
CA PRO A 174 -1.95 -7.33 -8.88
C PRO A 174 -2.04 -8.82 -9.16
N TRP A 175 -2.94 -9.55 -8.50
CA TRP A 175 -2.89 -10.99 -8.49
C TRP A 175 -3.31 -11.61 -9.83
N GLY A 176 -2.50 -12.54 -10.34
CA GLY A 176 -2.83 -13.32 -11.52
C GLY A 176 -3.76 -14.49 -11.21
N THR A 177 -4.17 -15.21 -12.25
CA THR A 177 -5.10 -16.35 -12.16
C THR A 177 -4.48 -17.64 -11.63
N GLY A 178 -3.18 -17.67 -11.37
CA GLY A 178 -2.44 -18.85 -10.92
C GLY A 178 -2.21 -18.91 -9.41
N PRO A 179 -1.87 -20.07 -8.87
CA PRO A 179 -1.48 -20.20 -7.47
C PRO A 179 -0.10 -19.54 -7.27
N GLY A 180 -0.12 -18.39 -6.66
CA GLY A 180 1.09 -17.65 -6.31
C GLY A 180 1.58 -16.67 -7.38
N PRO A 181 2.54 -15.83 -6.99
CA PRO A 181 3.05 -14.77 -7.80
C PRO A 181 3.99 -15.30 -8.90
N ASN A 182 3.48 -15.40 -10.10
CA ASN A 182 4.32 -15.73 -11.27
C ASN A 182 4.88 -14.44 -11.87
N MET A 183 6.20 -14.31 -11.91
CA MET A 183 6.89 -13.17 -12.53
C MET A 183 6.57 -12.99 -14.02
N SER A 184 6.17 -14.05 -14.70
CA SER A 184 5.77 -14.01 -16.11
C SER A 184 4.33 -13.58 -16.33
N ASP A 185 3.49 -13.53 -15.27
CA ASP A 185 2.12 -13.06 -15.37
C ASP A 185 2.06 -11.54 -15.23
N GLN A 186 2.07 -10.86 -16.36
CA GLN A 186 1.96 -9.40 -16.49
C GLN A 186 0.49 -8.96 -16.62
N THR A 187 -0.40 -9.59 -15.88
CA THR A 187 -1.84 -9.33 -15.96
C THR A 187 -2.39 -8.47 -14.83
N GLY A 188 -1.51 -7.93 -13.98
CA GLY A 188 -1.88 -6.97 -12.96
C GLY A 188 -2.44 -5.68 -13.58
N ALA A 189 -3.43 -5.10 -12.94
CA ALA A 189 -4.17 -3.96 -13.45
C ALA A 189 -4.30 -2.85 -12.41
N VAL A 190 -4.65 -1.66 -12.89
CA VAL A 190 -5.09 -0.54 -12.06
C VAL A 190 -6.47 -0.10 -12.54
N TYR A 191 -7.35 0.17 -11.61
CA TYR A 191 -8.70 0.62 -11.88
C TYR A 191 -8.96 2.00 -11.27
N GLN A 192 -9.89 2.74 -11.88
CA GLN A 192 -10.52 3.93 -11.34
C GLN A 192 -11.99 3.63 -11.10
N TYR A 193 -12.46 3.86 -9.87
CA TYR A 193 -13.89 3.92 -9.55
C TYR A 193 -14.25 5.39 -9.36
N ALA A 194 -14.90 5.95 -10.37
CA ALA A 194 -15.26 7.36 -10.38
C ALA A 194 -16.39 7.63 -9.37
N ARG A 195 -16.46 8.86 -8.90
CA ARG A 195 -17.47 9.29 -7.91
C ARG A 195 -18.92 9.10 -8.40
N ASP A 196 -19.15 9.09 -9.71
CA ASP A 196 -20.43 8.78 -10.33
C ASP A 196 -20.76 7.28 -10.40
N GLY A 197 -19.88 6.42 -9.88
CA GLY A 197 -20.02 4.97 -9.88
C GLY A 197 -19.46 4.27 -11.12
N MET A 198 -18.86 5.00 -12.07
CA MET A 198 -18.27 4.39 -13.26
C MET A 198 -16.93 3.76 -12.92
N LEU A 199 -16.78 2.48 -13.28
CA LEU A 199 -15.53 1.73 -13.12
C LEU A 199 -14.78 1.64 -14.45
N ARG A 200 -13.49 2.00 -14.45
CA ARG A 200 -12.60 1.97 -15.60
C ARG A 200 -11.30 1.24 -15.27
N LYS A 201 -10.77 0.47 -16.22
CA LYS A 201 -9.39 -0.02 -16.14
C LYS A 201 -8.47 1.05 -16.70
N VAL A 202 -7.54 1.55 -15.89
CA VAL A 202 -6.63 2.65 -16.27
C VAL A 202 -5.22 2.17 -16.64
N MET A 203 -4.80 1.02 -16.14
CA MET A 203 -3.55 0.36 -16.50
C MET A 203 -3.80 -1.14 -16.64
N ASP A 204 -3.19 -1.74 -17.66
CA ASP A 204 -3.27 -3.17 -17.96
C ASP A 204 -1.87 -3.66 -18.28
N SER A 205 -1.35 -4.65 -17.53
CA SER A 205 -0.02 -5.24 -17.77
C SER A 205 1.10 -4.91 -16.76
N GLY A 206 0.76 -4.62 -15.51
CA GLY A 206 1.74 -4.61 -14.42
C GLY A 206 2.16 -6.04 -14.04
N ALA A 207 3.42 -6.23 -13.66
CA ALA A 207 3.88 -7.53 -13.15
C ALA A 207 3.28 -7.82 -11.77
N PHE A 208 3.25 -6.81 -10.89
CA PHE A 208 2.58 -6.81 -9.59
C PHE A 208 2.36 -5.37 -9.13
N PRO A 209 1.39 -4.63 -9.69
CA PRO A 209 1.07 -3.30 -9.21
C PRO A 209 0.59 -3.38 -7.77
N ASN A 210 1.35 -2.78 -6.85
CA ASN A 210 1.13 -2.81 -5.42
C ASN A 210 0.69 -1.41 -4.95
N GLY A 211 1.56 -0.63 -4.32
CA GLY A 211 1.23 0.71 -3.87
C GLY A 211 0.79 1.65 -4.99
N ILE A 212 -0.10 2.59 -4.66
CA ILE A 212 -0.64 3.57 -5.60
C ILE A 212 -0.80 4.93 -4.91
N ALA A 213 -0.43 6.01 -5.60
CA ALA A 213 -0.58 7.36 -5.07
C ALA A 213 -0.86 8.38 -6.17
N VAL A 214 -1.77 9.31 -5.88
CA VAL A 214 -2.10 10.45 -6.73
C VAL A 214 -1.23 11.64 -6.34
N SER A 215 -0.59 12.30 -7.32
CA SER A 215 0.30 13.45 -7.08
C SER A 215 -0.44 14.66 -6.50
N PRO A 216 0.28 15.60 -5.83
CA PRO A 216 -0.33 16.79 -5.23
C PRO A 216 -1.15 17.66 -6.18
N ASP A 217 -0.76 17.70 -7.44
CA ASP A 217 -1.40 18.51 -8.49
C ASP A 217 -2.44 17.74 -9.31
N ASP A 218 -2.79 16.51 -8.91
CA ASP A 218 -3.71 15.62 -9.62
C ASP A 218 -3.35 15.36 -11.09
N THR A 219 -2.08 15.43 -11.44
CA THR A 219 -1.64 15.19 -12.82
C THR A 219 -1.00 13.84 -13.05
N LEU A 220 -0.46 13.23 -11.98
CA LEU A 220 0.26 11.96 -12.03
C LEU A 220 -0.36 10.93 -11.08
N LEU A 221 -0.40 9.70 -11.56
CA LEU A 221 -0.63 8.52 -10.77
C LEU A 221 0.67 7.72 -10.69
N ALA A 222 1.23 7.58 -9.49
CA ALA A 222 2.35 6.69 -9.26
C ALA A 222 1.85 5.30 -8.89
N VAL A 223 2.48 4.27 -9.46
CA VAL A 223 2.18 2.87 -9.18
C VAL A 223 3.48 2.13 -8.91
N GLY A 224 3.56 1.49 -7.75
CA GLY A 224 4.64 0.60 -7.40
C GLY A 224 4.45 -0.77 -8.04
N ASP A 225 5.32 -1.17 -8.95
CA ASP A 225 5.33 -2.54 -9.49
C ASP A 225 6.34 -3.37 -8.72
N PHE A 226 5.86 -4.06 -7.69
CA PHE A 226 6.67 -4.75 -6.69
C PHE A 226 7.64 -5.75 -7.32
N ARG A 227 7.15 -6.61 -8.21
CA ARG A 227 7.99 -7.64 -8.84
C ARG A 227 8.92 -7.10 -9.90
N ALA A 228 8.52 -6.02 -10.56
CA ALA A 228 9.37 -5.37 -11.52
C ALA A 228 10.45 -4.48 -10.86
N GLY A 229 10.37 -4.27 -9.54
CA GLY A 229 11.31 -3.44 -8.80
C GLY A 229 11.33 -1.99 -9.29
N ARG A 230 10.19 -1.43 -9.66
CA ARG A 230 10.13 -0.10 -10.26
C ARG A 230 8.82 0.62 -9.95
N LEU A 231 8.86 1.94 -10.14
CA LEU A 231 7.72 2.82 -10.10
C LEU A 231 7.29 3.16 -11.55
N TRP A 232 6.00 3.10 -11.79
CA TRP A 232 5.39 3.63 -13.00
C TRP A 232 4.74 4.98 -12.68
N TYR A 233 4.82 5.91 -13.61
CA TYR A 233 4.11 7.18 -13.54
C TYR A 233 3.22 7.31 -14.77
N GLY A 234 1.92 7.47 -14.55
CA GLY A 234 0.93 7.73 -15.57
C GLY A 234 0.38 9.14 -15.43
N THR A 235 0.24 9.87 -16.52
CA THR A 235 -0.53 11.12 -16.52
C THR A 235 -2.01 10.78 -16.60
N PHE A 236 -2.83 11.39 -15.79
CA PHE A 236 -4.28 11.36 -15.96
C PHE A 236 -4.81 12.78 -16.03
N GLN A 237 -5.84 12.98 -16.85
CA GLN A 237 -6.59 14.25 -16.86
C GLN A 237 -7.93 14.00 -16.18
N ASN A 238 -8.29 14.86 -15.25
CA ASN A 238 -9.59 14.83 -14.62
C ASN A 238 -10.67 14.99 -15.69
N GLY A 239 -11.53 13.99 -15.83
CA GLY A 239 -12.66 14.02 -16.75
C GLY A 239 -12.81 12.81 -17.67
N PRO A 240 -13.93 12.70 -18.39
CA PRO A 240 -14.25 11.55 -19.24
C PRO A 240 -13.33 11.37 -20.46
N ASN A 241 -12.37 12.28 -20.67
CA ASN A 241 -11.42 12.26 -21.79
C ASN A 241 -9.98 12.23 -21.28
N MET A 242 -9.64 11.26 -20.44
CA MET A 242 -8.26 11.10 -19.96
C MET A 242 -7.25 11.15 -21.10
N GLY A 243 -6.64 12.32 -21.32
CA GLY A 243 -5.44 12.51 -22.16
C GLY A 243 -5.57 12.38 -23.67
N CYS A 244 -6.72 12.09 -24.24
CA CYS A 244 -6.91 12.03 -25.69
C CYS A 244 -8.23 12.71 -26.13
N PRO A 245 -8.20 14.00 -26.47
CA PRO A 245 -9.37 14.71 -26.98
C PRO A 245 -9.97 14.09 -28.27
N GLN A 246 -9.18 13.27 -28.96
CA GLN A 246 -9.54 12.64 -30.22
C GLN A 246 -9.84 11.15 -30.10
N CYS A 247 -9.63 10.55 -28.92
CA CYS A 247 -10.01 9.17 -28.71
C CYS A 247 -11.53 9.04 -28.62
N PRO A 248 -12.10 7.98 -29.19
CA PRO A 248 -13.52 7.71 -29.03
C PRO A 248 -13.86 7.71 -27.54
N LYS A 249 -14.99 8.32 -27.18
CA LYS A 249 -15.53 8.30 -25.81
C LYS A 249 -15.99 6.87 -25.46
N ASP A 250 -15.08 5.92 -25.52
CA ASP A 250 -15.32 4.58 -25.02
C ASP A 250 -14.96 4.55 -23.55
N PRO A 251 -15.95 4.54 -22.64
CA PRO A 251 -15.69 4.46 -21.20
C PRO A 251 -15.00 3.16 -20.80
N SER A 252 -14.82 2.23 -21.73
CA SER A 252 -14.14 0.96 -21.50
C SER A 252 -12.62 1.02 -21.65
N HIS A 253 -12.10 2.09 -22.22
CA HIS A 253 -10.66 2.32 -22.44
C HIS A 253 -10.27 3.69 -21.89
N SER A 254 -9.95 3.76 -20.61
CA SER A 254 -9.16 4.88 -20.12
C SER A 254 -7.72 4.64 -20.56
N THR A 255 -7.30 5.37 -21.56
CA THR A 255 -5.90 5.36 -21.96
C THR A 255 -5.09 6.11 -20.92
N PHE A 256 -4.24 5.41 -20.20
CA PHE A 256 -3.07 6.02 -19.59
C PHE A 256 -2.25 6.64 -20.73
N ALA A 257 -2.39 7.93 -20.94
CA ALA A 257 -1.59 8.63 -21.93
C ALA A 257 -0.16 8.74 -21.40
N GLY A 258 0.67 7.77 -21.78
CA GLY A 258 2.10 7.78 -21.49
C GLY A 258 2.45 7.31 -20.08
N VAL A 259 2.61 6.00 -19.92
CA VAL A 259 3.37 5.44 -18.82
C VAL A 259 4.84 5.80 -19.05
N LYS A 260 5.37 6.75 -18.32
CA LYS A 260 6.82 6.95 -18.28
C LYS A 260 7.38 5.82 -17.41
N ALA A 261 8.36 5.08 -17.94
CA ALA A 261 9.18 4.21 -17.13
C ALA A 261 9.76 5.05 -15.99
N GLY A 262 9.43 4.69 -14.78
CA GLY A 262 9.84 5.46 -13.62
C GLY A 262 11.15 4.97 -13.03
N THR A 263 11.37 5.37 -11.82
CA THR A 263 12.56 5.04 -11.03
C THR A 263 12.63 3.54 -10.77
N PHE A 264 13.78 2.95 -11.04
CA PHE A 264 14.11 1.61 -10.55
C PHE A 264 14.46 1.69 -9.06
N MET A 265 13.94 0.74 -8.30
CA MET A 265 14.26 0.63 -6.90
C MET A 265 15.71 0.15 -6.72
N PRO A 266 16.46 0.72 -5.77
CA PRO A 266 17.82 0.26 -5.49
C PRO A 266 17.83 -1.18 -4.99
N GLY A 267 18.89 -1.91 -5.31
CA GLY A 267 18.98 -3.33 -4.99
C GLY A 267 17.87 -4.13 -5.69
N ASN A 268 17.38 -5.16 -5.06
CA ASN A 268 16.19 -5.92 -5.51
C ASN A 268 14.92 -5.45 -4.79
N GLY A 269 14.86 -4.16 -4.40
CA GLY A 269 13.74 -3.60 -3.66
C GLY A 269 12.47 -3.58 -4.48
N GLY A 270 11.40 -4.16 -3.95
CA GLY A 270 10.05 -4.00 -4.49
C GLY A 270 9.34 -2.83 -3.81
N PRO A 271 8.74 -1.88 -4.55
CA PRO A 271 7.89 -0.85 -3.96
C PRO A 271 6.58 -1.48 -3.49
N ASP A 272 6.25 -1.24 -2.23
CA ASP A 272 4.99 -1.63 -1.60
C ASP A 272 4.12 -0.39 -1.39
N GLY A 273 3.57 -0.09 -0.23
CA GLY A 273 2.80 1.12 0.00
C GLY A 273 3.56 2.40 -0.39
N ILE A 274 2.89 3.34 -1.05
CA ILE A 274 3.48 4.60 -1.52
C ILE A 274 2.59 5.79 -1.23
N HIS A 275 3.20 6.94 -0.87
CA HIS A 275 2.49 8.19 -0.60
C HIS A 275 3.31 9.40 -1.02
N TYR A 276 2.64 10.45 -1.49
CA TYR A 276 3.28 11.74 -1.73
C TYR A 276 3.31 12.62 -0.48
N ASP A 277 4.37 13.42 -0.33
CA ASP A 277 4.35 14.61 0.51
C ASP A 277 3.87 15.84 -0.27
N VAL A 278 3.66 16.94 0.44
CA VAL A 278 3.16 18.21 -0.17
C VAL A 278 4.17 18.89 -1.11
N LYS A 279 5.42 18.43 -1.16
CA LYS A 279 6.45 18.88 -2.11
C LYS A 279 6.52 18.00 -3.36
N GLY A 280 5.71 16.96 -3.43
CA GLY A 280 5.71 16.00 -4.53
C GLY A 280 6.83 14.98 -4.44
N ASN A 281 7.54 14.85 -3.30
CA ASN A 281 8.39 13.69 -3.10
C ASN A 281 7.51 12.46 -2.86
N LEU A 282 7.89 11.35 -3.46
CA LEU A 282 7.24 10.08 -3.27
C LEU A 282 7.99 9.28 -2.20
N TRP A 283 7.28 8.92 -1.16
CA TRP A 283 7.75 8.02 -0.13
C TRP A 283 7.31 6.61 -0.46
N VAL A 284 8.20 5.63 -0.27
CA VAL A 284 8.02 4.25 -0.76
C VAL A 284 8.43 3.26 0.31
N ALA A 285 7.48 2.50 0.83
CA ALA A 285 7.78 1.34 1.64
C ALA A 285 8.40 0.24 0.78
N SER A 286 9.40 -0.44 1.29
CA SER A 286 10.07 -1.53 0.58
C SER A 286 10.38 -2.67 1.54
N PRO A 287 9.55 -3.73 1.55
CA PRO A 287 9.81 -4.91 2.38
C PRO A 287 11.18 -5.53 2.16
N PRO A 288 11.67 -5.69 0.91
CA PRO A 288 13.00 -6.26 0.70
C PRO A 288 14.15 -5.41 1.23
N LEU A 289 13.96 -4.09 1.32
CA LEU A 289 14.97 -3.18 1.87
C LEU A 289 14.81 -2.99 3.39
N GLY A 290 13.65 -3.32 3.94
CA GLY A 290 13.35 -3.15 5.36
C GLY A 290 13.26 -1.69 5.79
N GLY A 291 12.42 -0.90 5.14
CA GLY A 291 12.25 0.51 5.49
C GLY A 291 11.55 1.34 4.42
N VAL A 292 11.69 2.65 4.50
CA VAL A 292 11.01 3.63 3.64
C VAL A 292 12.03 4.49 2.90
N LEU A 293 11.86 4.63 1.59
CA LEU A 293 12.66 5.48 0.70
C LEU A 293 11.96 6.82 0.47
N GLU A 294 12.75 7.89 0.29
CA GLU A 294 12.28 9.17 -0.24
C GLU A 294 12.81 9.37 -1.66
N ILE A 295 11.94 9.68 -2.59
CA ILE A 295 12.25 9.88 -4.01
C ILE A 295 11.69 11.24 -4.45
N ASN A 296 12.54 12.09 -5.04
CA ASN A 296 12.09 13.40 -5.48
C ASN A 296 11.28 13.34 -6.81
N PRO A 297 10.62 14.45 -7.22
CA PRO A 297 9.83 14.48 -8.46
C PRO A 297 10.62 14.18 -9.75
N ARG A 298 11.95 14.17 -9.69
CA ARG A 298 12.82 13.76 -10.82
C ARG A 298 13.15 12.28 -10.82
N GLY A 299 12.63 11.51 -9.86
CA GLY A 299 12.92 10.09 -9.70
C GLY A 299 14.27 9.77 -9.04
N VAL A 300 14.89 10.74 -8.38
CA VAL A 300 16.16 10.53 -7.66
C VAL A 300 15.85 10.13 -6.23
N VAL A 301 16.44 9.02 -5.77
CA VAL A 301 16.39 8.60 -4.38
C VAL A 301 17.16 9.59 -3.52
N LEU A 302 16.49 10.22 -2.58
CA LEU A 302 17.07 11.20 -1.65
C LEU A 302 17.66 10.53 -0.41
N GLY A 303 17.03 9.45 0.05
CA GLY A 303 17.48 8.72 1.23
C GLY A 303 16.62 7.52 1.58
N PHE A 304 16.98 6.87 2.68
CA PHE A 304 16.34 5.66 3.18
C PHE A 304 16.27 5.68 4.72
N VAL A 305 15.10 5.38 5.26
CA VAL A 305 14.87 5.21 6.69
C VAL A 305 14.67 3.72 6.97
N PRO A 306 15.67 3.05 7.57
CA PRO A 306 15.53 1.63 7.90
C PRO A 306 14.55 1.43 9.06
N ILE A 307 13.84 0.30 9.03
CA ILE A 307 13.09 -0.16 10.19
C ILE A 307 14.07 -0.69 11.24
N PRO A 308 13.91 -0.34 12.52
CA PRO A 308 14.70 -0.92 13.59
C PRO A 308 14.44 -2.41 13.80
N ASN A 309 15.39 -3.11 14.39
CA ASN A 309 15.32 -4.52 14.82
C ASN A 309 15.22 -5.56 13.68
N ASP A 310 15.75 -5.26 12.50
CA ASP A 310 15.81 -6.19 11.36
C ASP A 310 14.46 -6.79 10.96
N ASP A 311 13.35 -6.10 11.23
CA ASP A 311 12.05 -6.45 10.67
C ASP A 311 12.06 -6.10 9.18
N GLY A 312 12.42 -7.06 8.35
CA GLY A 312 12.68 -6.87 6.93
C GLY A 312 11.44 -6.60 6.07
N ALA A 313 10.25 -6.42 6.66
CA ALA A 313 9.00 -6.28 5.93
C ALA A 313 8.26 -4.99 6.30
N THR A 314 8.73 -3.85 5.78
CA THR A 314 7.96 -2.60 5.82
C THR A 314 7.04 -2.56 4.61
N THR A 315 5.77 -2.94 4.79
CA THR A 315 4.78 -3.08 3.72
C THR A 315 4.09 -1.75 3.41
N ASN A 316 3.68 -1.03 4.44
CA ASN A 316 2.93 0.21 4.27
C ASN A 316 3.30 1.24 5.35
N PHE A 317 2.77 2.45 5.19
CA PHE A 317 2.92 3.54 6.14
C PHE A 317 1.82 4.58 5.93
N ALA A 318 1.70 5.52 6.87
CA ALA A 318 0.82 6.66 6.73
C ALA A 318 1.48 7.94 7.24
N PHE A 319 1.13 9.07 6.62
CA PHE A 319 1.42 10.38 7.18
C PHE A 319 0.37 10.74 8.24
N GLY A 320 0.81 11.30 9.36
CA GLY A 320 -0.07 11.73 10.44
C GLY A 320 0.66 12.48 11.54
N GLY A 321 0.08 12.44 12.75
CA GLY A 321 0.62 13.15 13.90
C GLY A 321 0.50 14.67 13.79
N PRO A 322 1.22 15.44 14.63
CA PRO A 322 1.20 16.89 14.57
C PRO A 322 1.58 17.41 13.20
N ASP A 323 0.76 18.35 12.67
CA ASP A 323 0.95 19.00 11.37
C ASP A 323 1.02 18.02 10.17
N ASN A 324 0.56 16.76 10.35
CA ASN A 324 0.65 15.68 9.37
C ASN A 324 2.09 15.42 8.88
N GLN A 325 3.09 15.66 9.74
CA GLN A 325 4.50 15.63 9.36
C GLN A 325 5.25 14.41 9.87
N TYR A 326 4.55 13.43 10.44
CA TYR A 326 5.16 12.17 10.84
C TYR A 326 4.79 11.06 9.87
N ILE A 327 5.75 10.22 9.55
CA ILE A 327 5.52 8.93 8.89
C ILE A 327 5.45 7.87 9.97
N TYR A 328 4.33 7.14 9.99
CA TYR A 328 4.12 5.94 10.81
C TYR A 328 4.19 4.73 9.88
N PHE A 329 5.13 3.85 10.10
CA PHE A 329 5.39 2.71 9.23
C PHE A 329 5.40 1.39 10.00
N GLU A 330 5.12 0.33 9.30
CA GLU A 330 4.81 -0.97 9.86
C GLU A 330 5.99 -1.92 9.78
N GLY A 331 6.26 -2.63 10.88
CA GLY A 331 6.96 -3.89 10.88
C GLY A 331 5.95 -5.00 10.70
N ALA A 332 5.68 -5.36 9.45
CA ALA A 332 4.56 -6.24 9.12
C ALA A 332 4.67 -7.62 9.76
N ILE A 333 5.88 -8.17 9.84
CA ILE A 333 6.12 -9.50 10.44
C ILE A 333 6.19 -9.42 11.95
N SER A 334 6.80 -8.37 12.50
CA SER A 334 6.99 -8.22 13.95
C SER A 334 5.73 -7.74 14.67
N GLY A 335 4.76 -7.18 13.96
CA GLY A 335 3.58 -6.58 14.58
C GLY A 335 3.91 -5.28 15.33
N THR A 336 4.84 -4.49 14.82
CA THR A 336 5.29 -3.24 15.44
C THR A 336 5.00 -2.04 14.54
N PHE A 337 4.81 -0.88 15.17
CA PHE A 337 4.70 0.39 14.48
C PHE A 337 5.82 1.31 14.93
N TRP A 338 6.44 1.96 13.95
CA TRP A 338 7.51 2.92 14.14
C TRP A 338 7.11 4.24 13.54
N ARG A 339 7.71 5.33 14.00
CA ARG A 339 7.47 6.65 13.41
C ARG A 339 8.73 7.49 13.42
N PHE A 340 8.78 8.44 12.50
CA PHE A 340 9.77 9.51 12.47
C PHE A 340 9.15 10.79 11.91
N LYS A 341 9.74 11.94 12.24
CA LYS A 341 9.35 13.20 11.65
C LYS A 341 9.93 13.32 10.24
N ALA A 342 9.07 13.50 9.23
CA ALA A 342 9.47 13.73 7.85
C ALA A 342 9.85 15.21 7.62
N PRO A 343 10.65 15.53 6.59
CA PRO A 343 11.00 16.92 6.25
C PRO A 343 9.77 17.78 5.91
N TYR A 344 8.78 17.18 5.27
CA TYR A 344 7.55 17.84 4.82
C TYR A 344 6.32 17.05 5.24
N PRO A 345 5.15 17.71 5.42
CA PRO A 345 3.89 17.05 5.68
C PRO A 345 3.49 16.11 4.53
N GLY A 346 2.75 15.06 4.85
CA GLY A 346 2.10 14.22 3.86
C GLY A 346 1.03 14.98 3.09
N LEU A 347 0.74 14.53 1.87
CA LEU A 347 -0.27 15.13 1.01
C LEU A 347 -1.69 14.98 1.58
N ILE A 348 -1.99 13.85 2.19
CA ILE A 348 -3.29 13.58 2.78
C ILE A 348 -3.16 13.68 4.30
N GLY A 349 -3.93 14.59 4.88
CA GLY A 349 -4.04 14.75 6.33
C GLY A 349 -5.03 13.78 6.97
N PRO A 350 -5.14 13.82 8.30
CA PRO A 350 -6.16 13.09 9.02
C PRO A 350 -7.56 13.33 8.43
N GLY A 351 -8.31 12.25 8.26
CA GLY A 351 -9.65 12.32 7.68
C GLY A 351 -9.70 12.35 6.15
N GLY A 352 -8.58 12.07 5.48
CA GLY A 352 -8.53 12.00 4.01
C GLY A 352 -8.63 13.37 3.33
N VAL A 353 -8.36 14.44 4.04
CA VAL A 353 -8.31 15.79 3.46
C VAL A 353 -6.98 15.96 2.75
N ARG A 354 -7.00 16.27 1.46
CA ARG A 354 -5.78 16.59 0.72
C ARG A 354 -5.28 17.97 1.17
N LEU A 355 -4.03 18.01 1.58
CA LEU A 355 -3.36 19.24 1.89
C LEU A 355 -2.89 19.90 0.59
N PRO A 356 -3.00 21.24 0.43
CA PRO A 356 -2.46 21.92 -0.74
C PRO A 356 -0.95 21.75 -0.78
N ALA A 357 -0.40 21.64 -2.00
CA ALA A 357 1.04 21.66 -2.19
C ALA A 357 1.60 22.97 -1.59
N GLN A 358 2.63 22.86 -0.78
CA GLN A 358 3.32 24.03 -0.25
C GLN A 358 4.12 24.71 -1.36
N PRO A 359 4.11 26.05 -1.47
CA PRO A 359 4.80 26.78 -2.50
C PRO A 359 6.33 26.59 -2.47
#